data_e66cae2e53d87265f7aef7ce6d9132b2
#
_entry.id   e66cae2e53d87265f7aef7ce6d9132b2
#
_cell.length_a   1.000
_cell.length_b   1.000
_cell.length_c   1.000
_cell.angle_alpha   90.00
_cell.angle_beta   90.00
_cell.angle_gamma   90.00
#
_symmetry.space_group_name_H-M   'P 1'
#
loop_
_entity.id
_entity.type
_entity.pdbx_description
1 polymer ?
#
loop_
_entity_poly.entity_id
_entity_poly.type
_entity_poly.pdbx_seq_one_letter_code
_entity_poly.pdbx_strand_id
1 'polypeptide(L)'
;MQTMLLILMLLTDGKAVDVRYTETAPNIDGVIEDVWLQADSAYDFVQHIPYERTAPTERTVVYVLQDHDNLYFAFRCYAEKHRPIACLTTDEDYVRVSFDPFGSKTTGYYFLVFASQLYWDGWIFEDGRIQDDSWEGVWYHAVKVYDDRLDVEMKIPFKSIRYKKGLTEWGVQFFRHQAHNREDAHWTEVLQGDGDLVSRWGVLKNVNPQSTGYYFELYPEAYLRYDRRYYVEYYADSTSTDLKPSASLNLKWDVTTQTTINATIYPDFAQIESDPFTVNL
;
A
#
# COMPACT_ATOMS: atom_id res chain seq x y z
N MET A 1 -55.64 -18.15 15.92
CA MET A 1 -54.28 -18.28 16.38
C MET A 1 -53.35 -18.01 15.20
N GLN A 2 -52.88 -16.78 15.08
CA GLN A 2 -51.99 -16.35 14.01
C GLN A 2 -50.55 -16.39 14.59
N THR A 3 -49.76 -17.33 14.11
CA THR A 3 -48.38 -17.51 14.51
C THR A 3 -47.54 -16.45 13.78
N MET A 4 -47.13 -15.40 14.47
CA MET A 4 -46.26 -14.36 13.98
C MET A 4 -44.85 -14.92 13.91
N LEU A 5 -44.37 -15.22 12.71
CA LEU A 5 -42.98 -15.66 12.43
C LEU A 5 -42.09 -14.45 12.56
N LEU A 6 -41.38 -14.35 13.68
CA LEU A 6 -40.36 -13.35 13.93
C LEU A 6 -39.12 -13.75 13.11
N ILE A 7 -38.94 -13.16 11.93
CA ILE A 7 -37.69 -13.27 11.16
C ILE A 7 -36.68 -12.37 11.89
N LEU A 8 -35.81 -12.97 12.69
CA LEU A 8 -34.64 -12.34 13.23
C LEU A 8 -33.68 -12.13 12.06
N MET A 9 -33.72 -10.96 11.41
CA MET A 9 -32.66 -10.51 10.54
C MET A 9 -31.41 -10.35 11.43
N LEU A 10 -30.51 -11.31 11.39
CA LEU A 10 -29.13 -11.13 11.80
C LEU A 10 -28.54 -10.11 10.81
N LEU A 11 -28.56 -8.84 11.21
CA LEU A 11 -27.67 -7.84 10.65
C LEU A 11 -26.27 -8.35 10.98
N THR A 12 -25.61 -8.95 10.02
CA THR A 12 -24.16 -9.13 10.08
C THR A 12 -23.60 -7.72 9.99
N ASP A 13 -23.39 -7.07 11.15
CA ASP A 13 -22.56 -5.88 11.18
C ASP A 13 -21.24 -6.27 10.52
N GLY A 14 -20.93 -5.62 9.40
CA GLY A 14 -19.66 -5.82 8.71
C GLY A 14 -18.50 -5.57 9.67
N LYS A 15 -17.36 -6.23 9.48
CA LYS A 15 -16.17 -6.03 10.30
C LYS A 15 -15.78 -4.54 10.31
N ALA A 16 -15.51 -4.01 11.50
CA ALA A 16 -15.11 -2.62 11.69
C ALA A 16 -14.02 -2.55 12.76
N VAL A 17 -13.13 -1.57 12.63
CA VAL A 17 -12.09 -1.24 13.60
C VAL A 17 -12.00 0.28 13.75
N ASP A 18 -11.87 0.75 15.00
CA ASP A 18 -11.78 2.17 15.31
C ASP A 18 -10.33 2.67 15.21
N VAL A 19 -10.11 3.70 14.42
CA VAL A 19 -8.82 4.39 14.36
C VAL A 19 -8.72 5.35 15.54
N ARG A 20 -7.87 5.00 16.50
CA ARG A 20 -7.67 5.85 17.68
C ARG A 20 -6.60 6.91 17.43
N TYR A 21 -6.86 8.09 17.94
CA TYR A 21 -5.88 9.17 17.92
C TYR A 21 -4.79 8.93 18.97
N THR A 22 -3.54 9.17 18.61
CA THR A 22 -2.41 9.16 19.53
C THR A 22 -1.67 10.50 19.53
N GLU A 23 -1.29 10.97 20.71
CA GLU A 23 -0.43 12.16 20.85
C GLU A 23 1.06 11.81 20.71
N THR A 24 1.39 10.53 20.92
CA THR A 24 2.76 10.02 20.78
C THR A 24 2.81 9.11 19.56
N ALA A 25 3.54 9.55 18.53
CA ALA A 25 3.75 8.76 17.33
C ALA A 25 4.50 7.45 17.66
N PRO A 26 4.06 6.30 17.15
CA PRO A 26 4.83 5.07 17.24
C PRO A 26 6.22 5.23 16.58
N ASN A 27 7.22 4.58 17.15
CA ASN A 27 8.52 4.45 16.48
C ASN A 27 8.43 3.31 15.46
N ILE A 28 8.75 3.57 14.21
CA ILE A 28 8.64 2.58 13.15
C ILE A 28 9.98 1.84 13.05
N ASP A 29 10.13 0.80 13.87
CA ASP A 29 11.36 -0.01 13.96
C ASP A 29 11.13 -1.53 13.95
N GLY A 30 9.85 -1.95 13.76
CA GLY A 30 9.41 -3.33 13.74
C GLY A 30 9.16 -3.91 15.14
N VAL A 31 9.16 -3.07 16.19
CA VAL A 31 8.87 -3.49 17.57
C VAL A 31 7.53 -2.90 18.00
N ILE A 32 6.52 -3.74 18.13
CA ILE A 32 5.21 -3.31 18.61
C ILE A 32 5.28 -3.02 20.10
N GLU A 33 5.43 -1.74 20.43
CA GLU A 33 5.60 -1.19 21.77
C GLU A 33 4.27 -0.82 22.45
N ASP A 34 4.33 -0.33 23.68
CA ASP A 34 3.13 -0.08 24.51
C ASP A 34 2.15 0.94 23.91
N VAL A 35 2.60 1.87 23.06
CA VAL A 35 1.71 2.83 22.38
C VAL A 35 0.63 2.13 21.58
N TRP A 36 0.95 0.97 20.98
CA TRP A 36 0.02 0.17 20.21
C TRP A 36 -1.05 -0.53 21.05
N LEU A 37 -0.81 -0.72 22.37
CA LEU A 37 -1.80 -1.31 23.27
C LEU A 37 -3.01 -0.41 23.51
N GLN A 38 -2.92 0.87 23.15
CA GLN A 38 -4.04 1.82 23.22
C GLN A 38 -4.92 1.75 21.96
N ALA A 39 -4.43 1.13 20.89
CA ALA A 39 -5.14 0.97 19.63
C ALA A 39 -6.33 0.01 19.77
N ASP A 40 -7.35 0.21 18.95
CA ASP A 40 -8.27 -0.85 18.62
C ASP A 40 -7.60 -1.86 17.68
N SER A 41 -8.13 -3.08 17.58
CA SER A 41 -7.46 -4.14 16.83
C SER A 41 -8.43 -4.94 15.97
N ALA A 42 -7.96 -5.26 14.76
CA ALA A 42 -8.59 -6.19 13.85
C ALA A 42 -7.97 -7.59 14.04
N TYR A 43 -8.81 -8.58 14.24
CA TYR A 43 -8.44 -10.00 14.43
C TYR A 43 -9.51 -10.87 13.77
N ASP A 44 -9.52 -12.19 14.03
CA ASP A 44 -10.45 -13.15 13.42
C ASP A 44 -10.38 -13.15 11.88
N PHE A 45 -9.17 -13.26 11.37
CA PHE A 45 -8.95 -13.45 9.93
C PHE A 45 -9.59 -14.74 9.44
N VAL A 46 -9.93 -14.76 8.16
CA VAL A 46 -10.54 -15.89 7.48
C VAL A 46 -9.61 -16.37 6.38
N GLN A 47 -9.31 -17.65 6.35
CA GLN A 47 -8.49 -18.25 5.31
C GLN A 47 -9.22 -18.18 3.96
N HIS A 48 -8.46 -17.84 2.93
CA HIS A 48 -8.89 -17.80 1.52
C HIS A 48 -8.26 -18.95 0.73
N ILE A 49 -6.95 -19.17 0.92
CA ILE A 49 -6.17 -20.25 0.35
C ILE A 49 -5.45 -21.00 1.49
N PRO A 50 -5.39 -22.33 1.46
CA PRO A 50 -5.99 -23.24 0.47
C PRO A 50 -7.49 -23.53 0.70
N TYR A 51 -8.05 -23.19 1.86
CA TYR A 51 -9.43 -23.56 2.22
C TYR A 51 -10.25 -22.33 2.59
N GLU A 52 -11.26 -22.00 1.81
CA GLU A 52 -12.17 -20.91 2.12
C GLU A 52 -12.92 -21.08 3.44
N ARG A 53 -13.23 -19.96 4.09
CA ARG A 53 -14.12 -19.91 5.26
C ARG A 53 -13.66 -20.71 6.46
N THR A 54 -12.38 -21.03 6.54
CA THR A 54 -11.78 -21.66 7.70
C THR A 54 -10.97 -20.67 8.52
N ALA A 55 -10.68 -21.03 9.78
CA ALA A 55 -9.74 -20.24 10.57
C ALA A 55 -8.32 -20.41 10.01
N PRO A 56 -7.51 -19.36 9.99
CA PRO A 56 -6.10 -19.45 9.64
C PRO A 56 -5.34 -20.39 10.60
N THR A 57 -4.24 -20.99 10.12
CA THR A 57 -3.42 -21.86 10.95
C THR A 57 -2.69 -21.12 12.05
N GLU A 58 -2.43 -19.83 11.85
CA GLU A 58 -1.77 -18.93 12.79
C GLU A 58 -2.54 -17.62 12.95
N ARG A 59 -2.53 -17.07 14.14
CA ARG A 59 -3.27 -15.85 14.47
C ARG A 59 -2.57 -14.60 13.90
N THR A 60 -3.38 -13.65 13.46
CA THR A 60 -2.94 -12.30 13.09
C THR A 60 -3.74 -11.27 13.86
N VAL A 61 -3.08 -10.22 14.34
CA VAL A 61 -3.70 -9.05 14.98
C VAL A 61 -3.15 -7.80 14.30
N VAL A 62 -4.03 -6.88 13.92
CA VAL A 62 -3.65 -5.59 13.34
C VAL A 62 -4.14 -4.47 14.23
N TYR A 63 -3.23 -3.62 14.66
CA TYR A 63 -3.51 -2.42 15.45
C TYR A 63 -3.56 -1.20 14.54
N VAL A 64 -4.45 -0.24 14.82
CA VAL A 64 -4.62 0.95 13.99
C VAL A 64 -4.63 2.21 14.86
N LEU A 65 -3.77 3.17 14.51
CA LEU A 65 -3.65 4.48 15.15
C LEU A 65 -3.60 5.59 14.11
N GLN A 66 -3.87 6.82 14.52
CA GLN A 66 -3.63 8.02 13.73
C GLN A 66 -3.11 9.16 14.63
N ASP A 67 -2.36 10.06 14.02
CA ASP A 67 -2.09 11.39 14.56
C ASP A 67 -2.62 12.46 13.59
N HIS A 68 -2.17 13.70 13.70
CA HIS A 68 -2.55 14.78 12.79
C HIS A 68 -2.19 14.52 11.32
N ASP A 69 -1.05 13.87 11.10
CA ASP A 69 -0.40 13.81 9.79
C ASP A 69 -0.34 12.41 9.19
N ASN A 70 -0.55 11.38 10.01
CA ASN A 70 -0.27 10.02 9.62
C ASN A 70 -1.34 9.03 10.07
N LEU A 71 -1.52 7.98 9.26
CA LEU A 71 -2.22 6.75 9.60
C LEU A 71 -1.18 5.66 9.85
N TYR A 72 -1.36 4.89 10.92
CA TYR A 72 -0.42 3.87 11.36
C TYR A 72 -1.09 2.51 11.44
N PHE A 73 -0.38 1.48 11.00
CA PHE A 73 -0.78 0.08 11.13
C PHE A 73 0.36 -0.73 11.72
N ALA A 74 0.04 -1.64 12.65
CA ALA A 74 0.98 -2.64 13.12
C ALA A 74 0.38 -4.03 13.02
N PHE A 75 1.06 -4.93 12.32
CA PHE A 75 0.67 -6.32 12.19
C PHE A 75 1.52 -7.16 13.14
N ARG A 76 0.86 -7.90 14.03
CA ARG A 76 1.46 -8.98 14.79
C ARG A 76 0.97 -10.31 14.23
N CYS A 77 1.83 -10.95 13.48
CA CYS A 77 1.59 -12.22 12.82
C CYS A 77 2.23 -13.34 13.63
N TYR A 78 1.46 -14.05 14.44
CA TYR A 78 1.96 -15.18 15.20
C TYR A 78 2.40 -16.30 14.26
N ALA A 79 3.41 -17.05 14.67
CA ALA A 79 4.05 -18.12 13.92
C ALA A 79 4.57 -19.19 14.89
N GLU A 80 3.65 -19.73 15.72
CA GLU A 80 3.99 -20.65 16.79
C GLU A 80 4.44 -22.01 16.29
N LYS A 81 3.95 -22.42 15.10
CA LYS A 81 4.27 -23.73 14.50
C LYS A 81 5.46 -23.65 13.56
N HIS A 82 5.62 -22.55 12.86
CA HIS A 82 6.64 -22.39 11.83
C HIS A 82 7.17 -20.97 11.81
N ARG A 83 8.48 -20.84 11.93
CA ARG A 83 9.15 -19.54 11.85
C ARG A 83 8.81 -18.82 10.54
N PRO A 84 8.57 -17.49 10.56
CA PRO A 84 8.34 -16.73 9.35
C PRO A 84 9.53 -16.81 8.38
N ILE A 85 9.23 -16.87 7.09
CA ILE A 85 10.23 -16.94 6.02
C ILE A 85 10.52 -15.53 5.50
N ALA A 86 11.80 -15.15 5.52
CA ALA A 86 12.31 -13.89 4.94
C ALA A 86 13.49 -14.24 4.03
N CYS A 87 13.32 -14.16 2.71
CA CYS A 87 14.31 -14.69 1.76
C CYS A 87 14.57 -13.84 0.52
N LEU A 88 14.09 -12.60 0.46
CA LEU A 88 14.23 -11.70 -0.70
C LEU A 88 13.66 -12.27 -2.01
N THR A 89 12.65 -13.11 -1.92
CA THR A 89 11.92 -13.67 -3.05
C THR A 89 10.43 -13.53 -2.82
N THR A 90 9.59 -13.84 -3.81
CA THR A 90 8.13 -13.82 -3.66
C THR A 90 7.58 -14.97 -2.81
N ASP A 91 8.43 -15.95 -2.45
CA ASP A 91 8.06 -17.10 -1.62
C ASP A 91 8.37 -16.84 -0.13
N GLU A 92 8.07 -15.65 0.37
CA GLU A 92 8.27 -15.25 1.76
C GLU A 92 6.97 -14.74 2.41
N ASP A 93 6.95 -14.69 3.74
CA ASP A 93 5.82 -14.13 4.48
C ASP A 93 5.65 -12.64 4.15
N TYR A 94 4.41 -12.19 3.99
CA TYR A 94 4.11 -10.78 3.80
C TYR A 94 2.72 -10.40 4.34
N VAL A 95 2.54 -9.11 4.54
CA VAL A 95 1.27 -8.51 4.92
C VAL A 95 0.90 -7.39 3.98
N ARG A 96 -0.40 -7.13 3.83
CA ARG A 96 -0.93 -6.02 3.05
C ARG A 96 -2.06 -5.33 3.81
N VAL A 97 -2.04 -4.02 3.79
CA VAL A 97 -3.20 -3.19 4.09
C VAL A 97 -3.71 -2.56 2.81
N SER A 98 -5.01 -2.61 2.60
CA SER A 98 -5.69 -1.91 1.51
C SER A 98 -6.82 -1.07 2.07
N PHE A 99 -7.02 0.16 1.58
CA PHE A 99 -8.11 1.01 2.06
C PHE A 99 -8.67 1.92 0.97
N ASP A 100 -9.97 2.21 1.06
CA ASP A 100 -10.72 3.13 0.19
C ASP A 100 -10.97 4.46 0.91
N PRO A 101 -10.14 5.49 0.70
CA PRO A 101 -10.29 6.78 1.35
C PRO A 101 -11.32 7.69 0.65
N PHE A 102 -11.99 7.20 -0.39
CA PHE A 102 -12.99 7.94 -1.17
C PHE A 102 -14.42 7.52 -0.83
N GLY A 103 -14.61 6.34 -0.22
CA GLY A 103 -15.91 5.71 -0.03
C GLY A 103 -16.55 5.29 -1.35
N SER A 104 -15.73 5.03 -2.35
CA SER A 104 -16.14 4.66 -3.71
C SER A 104 -16.63 3.22 -3.81
N LYS A 105 -16.12 2.34 -2.94
CA LYS A 105 -16.30 0.89 -2.96
C LYS A 105 -15.82 0.21 -4.25
N THR A 106 -14.98 0.89 -5.00
CA THR A 106 -14.45 0.39 -6.28
C THR A 106 -12.97 0.69 -6.45
N THR A 107 -12.43 1.63 -5.65
CA THR A 107 -11.07 2.11 -5.79
C THR A 107 -10.42 2.20 -4.41
N GLY A 108 -9.14 1.88 -4.32
CA GLY A 108 -8.39 1.99 -3.08
C GLY A 108 -6.89 2.05 -3.32
N TYR A 109 -6.15 2.27 -2.25
CA TYR A 109 -4.71 2.07 -2.20
C TYR A 109 -4.40 0.71 -1.59
N TYR A 110 -3.25 0.16 -1.91
CA TYR A 110 -2.67 -0.93 -1.16
C TYR A 110 -1.22 -0.64 -0.80
N PHE A 111 -0.78 -1.21 0.32
CA PHE A 111 0.57 -1.15 0.85
C PHE A 111 0.93 -2.55 1.32
N LEU A 112 1.97 -3.13 0.76
CA LEU A 112 2.42 -4.49 1.01
C LEU A 112 3.85 -4.48 1.53
N VAL A 113 4.13 -5.24 2.57
CA VAL A 113 5.46 -5.38 3.16
C VAL A 113 5.80 -6.84 3.35
N PHE A 114 6.94 -7.24 2.81
CA PHE A 114 7.52 -8.56 2.94
C PHE A 114 8.36 -8.70 4.23
N ALA A 115 8.51 -9.92 4.71
CA ALA A 115 9.35 -10.22 5.86
C ALA A 115 10.82 -9.82 5.65
N SER A 116 11.31 -9.75 4.44
CA SER A 116 12.64 -9.26 4.05
C SER A 116 12.77 -7.74 4.01
N GLN A 117 11.72 -6.99 4.33
CA GLN A 117 11.59 -5.54 4.21
C GLN A 117 11.45 -5.01 2.76
N LEU A 118 11.30 -5.87 1.77
CA LEU A 118 10.81 -5.43 0.47
C LEU A 118 9.38 -4.91 0.61
N TYR A 119 8.99 -3.98 -0.23
CA TYR A 119 7.64 -3.41 -0.17
C TYR A 119 7.13 -3.08 -1.57
N TRP A 120 5.81 -3.06 -1.69
CA TRP A 120 5.10 -2.62 -2.88
C TRP A 120 3.94 -1.73 -2.45
N ASP A 121 3.56 -0.81 -3.30
CA ASP A 121 2.37 0.02 -3.15
C ASP A 121 1.70 0.26 -4.49
N GLY A 122 0.48 0.76 -4.48
CA GLY A 122 -0.23 1.04 -5.72
C GLY A 122 -1.71 1.32 -5.51
N TRP A 123 -2.40 1.35 -6.64
CA TRP A 123 -3.83 1.56 -6.73
C TRP A 123 -4.59 0.27 -7.00
N ILE A 124 -5.82 0.24 -6.52
CA ILE A 124 -6.82 -0.79 -6.83
C ILE A 124 -7.99 -0.11 -7.52
N PHE A 125 -8.42 -0.66 -8.64
CA PHE A 125 -9.54 -0.16 -9.45
C PHE A 125 -10.55 -1.27 -9.77
N GLU A 126 -11.69 -0.86 -10.33
CA GLU A 126 -12.74 -1.76 -10.80
C GLU A 126 -13.16 -2.81 -9.75
N ASP A 127 -13.35 -2.36 -8.52
CA ASP A 127 -13.75 -3.21 -7.41
C ASP A 127 -12.79 -4.38 -7.16
N GLY A 128 -11.47 -4.11 -7.23
CA GLY A 128 -10.43 -5.11 -6.93
C GLY A 128 -9.90 -5.88 -8.15
N ARG A 129 -10.45 -5.66 -9.35
CA ARG A 129 -10.07 -6.43 -10.54
C ARG A 129 -8.76 -5.97 -11.18
N ILE A 130 -8.41 -4.70 -11.01
CA ILE A 130 -7.20 -4.11 -11.57
C ILE A 130 -6.34 -3.59 -10.44
N GLN A 131 -5.05 -3.94 -10.46
CA GLN A 131 -4.02 -3.33 -9.63
C GLN A 131 -3.04 -2.58 -10.54
N ASP A 132 -2.64 -1.37 -10.11
CA ASP A 132 -1.69 -0.52 -10.82
C ASP A 132 -0.54 -0.18 -9.85
N ASP A 133 0.60 -0.80 -10.10
CA ASP A 133 1.82 -0.67 -9.29
C ASP A 133 2.67 0.53 -9.76
N SER A 134 2.19 1.33 -10.72
CA SER A 134 2.91 2.51 -11.21
C SER A 134 2.86 3.70 -10.25
N TRP A 135 1.94 3.65 -9.27
CA TRP A 135 1.87 4.68 -8.24
C TRP A 135 2.91 4.40 -7.15
N GLU A 136 3.71 5.39 -6.86
CA GLU A 136 4.69 5.35 -5.78
C GLU A 136 4.36 6.43 -4.74
N GLY A 137 4.14 6.00 -3.50
CA GLY A 137 3.87 6.87 -2.36
C GLY A 137 5.08 7.04 -1.45
N VAL A 138 5.12 8.16 -0.72
CA VAL A 138 6.10 8.33 0.36
C VAL A 138 5.48 7.82 1.66
N TRP A 139 5.90 6.65 2.10
CA TRP A 139 5.48 6.04 3.35
C TRP A 139 6.64 5.27 4.01
N TYR A 140 6.45 4.81 5.22
CA TYR A 140 7.53 4.20 6.00
C TYR A 140 7.04 2.87 6.58
N HIS A 141 7.93 1.91 6.65
CA HIS A 141 7.67 0.62 7.27
C HIS A 141 8.91 0.09 7.97
N ALA A 142 8.70 -0.85 8.87
CA ALA A 142 9.76 -1.63 9.48
C ALA A 142 9.24 -3.03 9.80
N VAL A 143 10.15 -3.99 9.73
CA VAL A 143 9.86 -5.41 9.95
C VAL A 143 10.80 -5.98 10.97
N LYS A 144 10.29 -6.82 11.85
CA LYS A 144 11.10 -7.63 12.75
C LYS A 144 10.62 -9.07 12.77
N VAL A 145 11.51 -9.96 12.35
CA VAL A 145 11.27 -11.39 12.34
C VAL A 145 11.80 -12.00 13.63
N TYR A 146 10.90 -12.66 14.36
CA TYR A 146 11.22 -13.44 15.56
C TYR A 146 11.09 -14.93 15.23
N ASP A 147 11.44 -15.79 16.17
CA ASP A 147 11.28 -17.24 15.98
C ASP A 147 9.81 -17.68 16.03
N ASP A 148 8.95 -16.90 16.73
CA ASP A 148 7.54 -17.20 17.01
C ASP A 148 6.55 -16.21 16.39
N ARG A 149 7.04 -15.19 15.66
CA ARG A 149 6.17 -14.19 15.04
C ARG A 149 6.90 -13.30 14.05
N LEU A 150 6.13 -12.60 13.25
CA LEU A 150 6.52 -11.48 12.39
C LEU A 150 5.76 -10.24 12.87
N ASP A 151 6.48 -9.19 13.28
CA ASP A 151 5.92 -7.88 13.56
C ASP A 151 6.26 -6.93 12.40
N VAL A 152 5.24 -6.22 11.88
CA VAL A 152 5.38 -5.24 10.78
C VAL A 152 4.68 -3.96 11.19
N GLU A 153 5.37 -2.84 11.09
CA GLU A 153 4.82 -1.51 11.32
C GLU A 153 4.83 -0.71 10.03
N MET A 154 3.76 0.05 9.82
CA MET A 154 3.58 0.94 8.66
C MET A 154 3.13 2.31 9.12
N LYS A 155 3.72 3.37 8.56
CA LYS A 155 3.32 4.77 8.73
C LYS A 155 3.02 5.35 7.36
N ILE A 156 1.78 5.72 7.15
CA ILE A 156 1.28 6.29 5.89
C ILE A 156 0.89 7.75 6.13
N PRO A 157 1.71 8.72 5.68
CA PRO A 157 1.35 10.13 5.81
C PRO A 157 0.10 10.46 5.00
N PHE A 158 -0.86 11.16 5.60
CA PHE A 158 -2.08 11.59 4.88
C PHE A 158 -1.77 12.45 3.66
N LYS A 159 -0.66 13.19 3.68
CA LYS A 159 -0.19 13.97 2.53
C LYS A 159 0.25 13.12 1.33
N SER A 160 0.59 11.84 1.55
CA SER A 160 1.03 10.92 0.49
C SER A 160 -0.13 10.26 -0.26
N ILE A 161 -1.34 10.37 0.26
CA ILE A 161 -2.54 9.78 -0.32
C ILE A 161 -3.59 10.84 -0.59
N ARG A 162 -4.48 10.55 -1.53
CA ARG A 162 -5.67 11.37 -1.76
C ARG A 162 -6.85 10.75 -1.01
N TYR A 163 -7.69 11.60 -0.47
CA TYR A 163 -8.88 11.17 0.25
C TYR A 163 -10.03 12.18 0.09
N LYS A 164 -11.23 11.71 0.32
CA LYS A 164 -12.43 12.56 0.32
C LYS A 164 -12.50 13.31 1.64
N LYS A 165 -12.39 14.63 1.58
CA LYS A 165 -12.45 15.49 2.77
C LYS A 165 -13.75 15.30 3.53
N GLY A 166 -13.65 15.13 4.85
CA GLY A 166 -14.80 14.96 5.74
C GLY A 166 -15.38 13.54 5.74
N LEU A 167 -14.80 12.59 5.01
CA LEU A 167 -15.14 11.18 5.12
C LEU A 167 -14.39 10.57 6.31
N THR A 168 -15.12 10.09 7.31
CA THR A 168 -14.57 9.52 8.54
C THR A 168 -14.62 8.00 8.60
N GLU A 169 -15.25 7.37 7.63
CA GLU A 169 -15.32 5.92 7.48
C GLU A 169 -14.72 5.52 6.14
N TRP A 170 -13.65 4.72 6.17
CA TRP A 170 -12.95 4.23 4.98
C TRP A 170 -13.12 2.72 4.86
N GLY A 171 -13.28 2.21 3.65
CA GLY A 171 -13.17 0.76 3.41
C GLY A 171 -11.78 0.27 3.77
N VAL A 172 -11.63 -0.94 4.34
CA VAL A 172 -10.32 -1.51 4.69
C VAL A 172 -10.31 -3.01 4.56
N GLN A 173 -9.19 -3.54 4.06
CA GLN A 173 -8.85 -4.96 4.08
C GLN A 173 -7.45 -5.16 4.61
N PHE A 174 -7.29 -6.13 5.49
CA PHE A 174 -6.00 -6.62 5.94
C PHE A 174 -5.78 -8.02 5.39
N PHE A 175 -4.57 -8.28 4.97
CA PHE A 175 -4.19 -9.55 4.36
C PHE A 175 -2.86 -10.03 4.93
N ARG A 176 -2.72 -11.34 5.09
CA ARG A 176 -1.48 -12.04 5.43
C ARG A 176 -1.26 -13.22 4.50
N HIS A 177 -0.07 -13.34 3.97
CA HIS A 177 0.47 -14.53 3.34
C HIS A 177 1.43 -15.25 4.28
N GLN A 178 1.27 -16.56 4.44
CA GLN A 178 2.20 -17.44 5.11
C GLN A 178 2.87 -18.34 4.07
N ALA A 179 4.15 -18.12 3.83
CA ALA A 179 4.89 -18.82 2.78
C ALA A 179 5.04 -20.32 3.06
N HIS A 180 5.22 -20.70 4.33
CA HIS A 180 5.47 -22.10 4.73
C HIS A 180 4.40 -23.07 4.23
N ASN A 181 3.15 -22.72 4.38
CA ASN A 181 2.00 -23.56 4.01
C ASN A 181 1.20 -22.97 2.83
N ARG A 182 1.69 -21.88 2.22
CA ARG A 182 1.03 -21.14 1.15
C ARG A 182 -0.40 -20.74 1.52
N GLU A 183 -0.55 -20.27 2.73
CA GLU A 183 -1.82 -19.85 3.27
C GLU A 183 -2.04 -18.36 3.08
N ASP A 184 -3.18 -18.01 2.51
CA ASP A 184 -3.67 -16.65 2.38
C ASP A 184 -4.85 -16.44 3.32
N ALA A 185 -4.79 -15.41 4.14
CA ALA A 185 -5.86 -15.03 5.05
C ALA A 185 -6.19 -13.54 4.93
N HIS A 186 -7.47 -13.25 4.91
CA HIS A 186 -8.02 -11.90 4.85
C HIS A 186 -8.79 -11.57 6.12
N TRP A 187 -8.84 -10.30 6.50
CA TRP A 187 -9.64 -9.88 7.64
C TRP A 187 -11.14 -10.02 7.34
N THR A 188 -11.61 -9.52 6.20
CA THR A 188 -12.97 -9.81 5.73
C THR A 188 -12.96 -11.05 4.83
N GLU A 189 -14.08 -11.73 4.73
CA GLU A 189 -14.19 -12.94 3.91
C GLU A 189 -13.97 -12.63 2.43
N VAL A 190 -13.07 -13.37 1.80
CA VAL A 190 -12.80 -13.35 0.35
C VAL A 190 -13.03 -14.75 -0.19
N LEU A 191 -13.85 -14.85 -1.24
CA LEU A 191 -14.11 -16.13 -1.92
C LEU A 191 -13.17 -16.30 -3.12
N GLN A 192 -12.66 -17.50 -3.35
CA GLN A 192 -11.75 -17.79 -4.45
C GLN A 192 -12.37 -17.46 -5.83
N GLY A 193 -13.67 -17.60 -5.95
CA GLY A 193 -14.40 -17.30 -7.18
C GLY A 193 -14.65 -15.80 -7.45
N ASP A 194 -14.66 -14.98 -6.42
CA ASP A 194 -15.02 -13.55 -6.52
C ASP A 194 -13.80 -12.63 -6.50
N GLY A 195 -12.73 -13.04 -5.80
CA GLY A 195 -11.56 -12.21 -5.53
C GLY A 195 -11.79 -11.20 -4.38
N ASP A 196 -10.78 -10.38 -4.12
CA ASP A 196 -10.75 -9.38 -3.04
C ASP A 196 -11.47 -8.08 -3.49
N LEU A 197 -12.79 -8.07 -3.37
CA LEU A 197 -13.65 -6.96 -3.82
C LEU A 197 -13.64 -5.80 -2.82
N VAL A 198 -13.32 -4.58 -3.27
CA VAL A 198 -13.34 -3.33 -2.47
C VAL A 198 -14.71 -3.09 -1.83
N SER A 199 -15.77 -3.44 -2.54
CA SER A 199 -17.16 -3.30 -2.07
C SER A 199 -17.52 -4.18 -0.87
N ARG A 200 -16.70 -5.20 -0.57
CA ARG A 200 -16.88 -6.13 0.56
C ARG A 200 -15.90 -5.93 1.71
N TRP A 201 -15.03 -4.95 1.62
CA TRP A 201 -14.08 -4.64 2.68
C TRP A 201 -14.79 -4.24 3.97
N GLY A 202 -14.11 -4.41 5.09
CA GLY A 202 -14.53 -3.89 6.39
C GLY A 202 -14.39 -2.36 6.45
N VAL A 203 -14.56 -1.79 7.62
CA VAL A 203 -14.60 -0.34 7.81
C VAL A 203 -13.56 0.10 8.84
N LEU A 204 -12.70 1.05 8.48
CA LEU A 204 -11.98 1.93 9.40
C LEU A 204 -12.92 3.04 9.83
N LYS A 205 -13.21 3.13 11.13
CA LYS A 205 -14.04 4.21 11.70
C LYS A 205 -13.18 5.28 12.33
N ASN A 206 -13.73 6.50 12.40
CA ASN A 206 -13.11 7.65 13.05
C ASN A 206 -11.78 8.11 12.42
N VAL A 207 -11.61 7.86 11.12
CA VAL A 207 -10.47 8.43 10.37
C VAL A 207 -10.68 9.94 10.26
N ASN A 208 -9.71 10.72 10.76
CA ASN A 208 -9.82 12.17 10.80
C ASN A 208 -8.51 12.86 10.41
N PRO A 209 -8.15 12.87 9.12
CA PRO A 209 -6.97 13.56 8.65
C PRO A 209 -7.08 15.06 8.89
N GLN A 210 -6.11 15.65 9.60
CA GLN A 210 -6.01 17.09 9.82
C GLN A 210 -5.12 17.76 8.77
N SER A 211 -4.25 16.99 8.13
CA SER A 211 -3.37 17.47 7.07
C SER A 211 -4.20 17.76 5.83
N THR A 212 -4.07 18.96 5.30
CA THR A 212 -4.61 19.28 3.97
C THR A 212 -3.68 18.67 2.94
N GLY A 213 -4.15 17.67 2.23
CA GLY A 213 -3.37 16.95 1.22
C GLY A 213 -3.00 17.77 -0.02
N TYR A 214 -2.37 18.93 0.19
CA TYR A 214 -1.71 19.66 -0.89
C TYR A 214 -0.28 19.16 -0.98
N TYR A 215 -0.02 18.29 -1.92
CA TYR A 215 1.30 17.74 -2.14
C TYR A 215 2.00 18.52 -3.24
N PHE A 216 3.22 18.95 -2.95
CA PHE A 216 4.08 19.66 -3.88
C PHE A 216 5.41 18.90 -3.96
N GLU A 217 5.71 18.37 -5.11
CA GLU A 217 6.97 17.71 -5.40
C GLU A 217 7.77 18.52 -6.41
N LEU A 218 9.06 18.65 -6.14
CA LEU A 218 10.00 19.29 -7.03
C LEU A 218 11.14 18.32 -7.31
N TYR A 219 11.28 17.89 -8.55
CA TYR A 219 12.34 16.98 -8.98
C TYR A 219 13.34 17.74 -9.86
N PRO A 220 14.46 18.22 -9.30
CA PRO A 220 15.55 18.72 -10.11
C PRO A 220 16.33 17.53 -10.67
N GLU A 221 16.59 17.55 -11.97
CA GLU A 221 17.38 16.56 -12.67
C GLU A 221 18.56 17.24 -13.37
N ALA A 222 19.71 16.62 -13.32
CA ALA A 222 20.90 17.08 -14.01
C ALA A 222 21.61 15.91 -14.67
N TYR A 223 21.92 16.05 -15.94
CA TYR A 223 22.59 15.04 -16.75
C TYR A 223 23.85 15.59 -17.37
N LEU A 224 24.83 14.73 -17.49
CA LEU A 224 26.07 15.02 -18.19
C LEU A 224 26.27 13.97 -19.28
N ARG A 225 26.02 14.34 -20.51
CA ARG A 225 26.23 13.44 -21.64
C ARG A 225 27.61 13.64 -22.22
N TYR A 226 28.37 12.55 -22.31
CA TYR A 226 29.68 12.49 -22.93
C TYR A 226 29.58 11.68 -24.23
N ASP A 227 29.73 12.36 -25.36
CA ASP A 227 29.73 11.75 -26.69
C ASP A 227 31.17 11.73 -27.21
N ARG A 228 31.70 10.56 -27.51
CA ARG A 228 32.98 10.39 -28.22
C ARG A 228 32.70 9.72 -29.56
N ARG A 229 32.97 10.44 -30.64
CA ARG A 229 32.80 9.93 -31.99
C ARG A 229 34.18 9.74 -32.63
N TYR A 230 34.39 8.56 -33.20
CA TYR A 230 35.55 8.22 -33.98
C TYR A 230 35.18 8.21 -35.44
N TYR A 231 35.87 9.03 -36.23
CA TYR A 231 35.65 9.10 -37.68
C TYR A 231 36.86 8.46 -38.39
N VAL A 232 36.58 7.47 -39.24
CA VAL A 232 37.58 6.85 -40.08
C VAL A 232 37.50 7.53 -41.43
N GLU A 233 38.49 8.32 -41.75
CA GLU A 233 38.64 8.93 -43.07
C GLU A 233 39.77 8.25 -43.85
N TYR A 234 39.70 8.25 -45.18
CA TYR A 234 40.66 7.56 -46.07
C TYR A 234 42.12 8.05 -45.88
N TYR A 235 42.33 9.25 -45.35
CA TYR A 235 43.67 9.85 -45.15
C TYR A 235 44.02 10.20 -43.72
N ALA A 236 43.05 10.22 -42.83
CA ALA A 236 43.32 10.51 -41.41
C ALA A 236 42.13 10.12 -40.53
N ASP A 237 42.43 9.47 -39.42
CA ASP A 237 41.42 9.20 -38.39
C ASP A 237 41.30 10.44 -37.46
N SER A 238 40.05 10.83 -37.16
CA SER A 238 39.80 11.93 -36.24
C SER A 238 38.84 11.49 -35.11
N THR A 239 39.08 12.05 -33.92
CA THR A 239 38.22 11.83 -32.74
C THR A 239 37.56 13.15 -32.32
N SER A 240 36.24 13.19 -32.31
CA SER A 240 35.51 14.30 -31.72
C SER A 240 34.98 13.91 -30.35
N THR A 241 35.15 14.81 -29.40
CA THR A 241 34.61 14.66 -28.04
C THR A 241 33.68 15.81 -27.75
N ASP A 242 32.47 15.49 -27.33
CA ASP A 242 31.44 16.49 -27.01
C ASP A 242 30.89 16.20 -25.59
N LEU A 243 30.84 17.25 -24.78
CA LEU A 243 30.32 17.20 -23.42
C LEU A 243 29.11 18.11 -23.33
N LYS A 244 27.93 17.53 -23.09
CA LYS A 244 26.66 18.24 -23.06
C LYS A 244 26.02 18.15 -21.69
N PRO A 245 26.13 19.18 -20.85
CA PRO A 245 25.32 19.28 -19.66
C PRO A 245 23.88 19.61 -20.04
N SER A 246 22.92 18.96 -19.37
CA SER A 246 21.49 19.30 -19.44
C SER A 246 20.93 19.28 -18.01
N ALA A 247 19.93 20.12 -17.78
CA ALA A 247 19.21 20.14 -16.51
C ALA A 247 17.73 20.35 -16.78
N SER A 248 16.90 19.64 -16.05
CA SER A 248 15.44 19.76 -16.09
C SER A 248 14.89 19.95 -14.68
N LEU A 249 13.70 20.47 -14.59
CA LEU A 249 12.95 20.62 -13.34
C LEU A 249 11.53 20.14 -13.55
N ASN A 250 11.16 19.10 -12.86
CA ASN A 250 9.80 18.58 -12.85
C ASN A 250 9.09 19.05 -11.58
N LEU A 251 7.87 19.52 -11.76
CA LEU A 251 6.96 19.96 -10.71
C LEU A 251 5.70 19.11 -10.76
N LYS A 252 5.32 18.53 -9.64
CA LYS A 252 4.01 17.94 -9.43
C LYS A 252 3.34 18.67 -8.29
N TRP A 253 2.15 19.21 -8.53
CA TRP A 253 1.41 19.98 -7.56
C TRP A 253 -0.04 19.53 -7.51
N ASP A 254 -0.43 18.97 -6.36
CA ASP A 254 -1.82 18.63 -6.08
C ASP A 254 -2.55 19.89 -5.60
N VAL A 255 -3.24 20.55 -6.52
CA VAL A 255 -3.99 21.81 -6.25
C VAL A 255 -5.24 21.52 -5.43
N THR A 256 -5.85 20.37 -5.65
CA THR A 256 -7.01 19.87 -4.90
C THR A 256 -6.88 18.36 -4.71
N THR A 257 -7.74 17.75 -3.90
CA THR A 257 -7.83 16.29 -3.76
C THR A 257 -8.17 15.54 -5.07
N GLN A 258 -8.56 16.27 -6.10
CA GLN A 258 -8.97 15.73 -7.41
C GLN A 258 -8.16 16.26 -8.59
N THR A 259 -7.29 17.25 -8.36
CA THR A 259 -6.57 17.94 -9.45
C THR A 259 -5.08 17.99 -9.16
N THR A 260 -4.29 17.40 -10.04
CA THR A 260 -2.83 17.48 -10.04
C THR A 260 -2.36 18.28 -11.26
N ILE A 261 -1.45 19.22 -11.05
CA ILE A 261 -0.73 19.91 -12.10
C ILE A 261 0.68 19.31 -12.18
N ASN A 262 1.02 18.79 -13.36
CA ASN A 262 2.38 18.40 -13.69
C ASN A 262 2.97 19.43 -14.65
N ALA A 263 4.14 19.98 -14.32
CA ALA A 263 4.85 20.93 -15.16
C ALA A 263 6.33 20.53 -15.27
N THR A 264 6.89 20.68 -16.44
CA THR A 264 8.30 20.40 -16.70
C THR A 264 8.94 21.61 -17.35
N ILE A 265 10.10 22.03 -16.82
CA ILE A 265 10.94 23.09 -17.39
C ILE A 265 12.17 22.41 -18.02
N TYR A 266 12.39 22.68 -19.31
CA TYR A 266 13.48 22.09 -20.12
C TYR A 266 13.44 20.55 -20.13
N PRO A 267 12.35 19.92 -20.64
CA PRO A 267 12.26 18.47 -20.72
C PRO A 267 13.35 17.91 -21.63
N ASP A 268 14.06 16.88 -21.18
CA ASP A 268 14.97 16.13 -22.04
C ASP A 268 14.18 15.06 -22.82
N PHE A 269 13.79 15.39 -24.04
CA PHE A 269 13.06 14.46 -24.93
C PHE A 269 13.86 13.23 -25.35
N ALA A 270 15.15 13.15 -25.02
CA ALA A 270 15.97 11.95 -25.32
C ALA A 270 15.69 10.80 -24.35
N GLN A 271 14.99 11.03 -23.25
CA GLN A 271 14.62 10.04 -22.25
C GLN A 271 13.13 9.74 -22.20
N ILE A 272 12.37 10.11 -23.22
CA ILE A 272 11.01 9.57 -23.33
C ILE A 272 11.17 8.06 -23.55
N GLU A 273 11.15 7.31 -22.44
CA GLU A 273 10.79 5.89 -22.50
C GLU A 273 9.46 5.85 -23.27
N SER A 274 9.47 5.11 -24.37
CA SER A 274 8.22 4.86 -25.05
C SER A 274 7.28 4.23 -24.04
N ASP A 275 6.21 4.96 -23.72
CA ASP A 275 5.08 4.41 -22.98
C ASP A 275 4.85 2.99 -23.50
N PRO A 276 4.81 1.97 -22.65
CA PRO A 276 4.52 0.62 -23.12
C PRO A 276 3.07 0.56 -23.58
N PHE A 277 2.78 1.15 -24.75
CA PHE A 277 1.52 0.92 -25.41
C PHE A 277 1.45 -0.55 -25.78
N THR A 278 0.81 -1.34 -24.94
CA THR A 278 0.28 -2.63 -25.36
C THR A 278 -0.83 -2.34 -26.36
N VAL A 279 -0.47 -2.35 -27.64
CA VAL A 279 -1.46 -2.43 -28.71
C VAL A 279 -2.04 -3.84 -28.66
N ASN A 280 -3.22 -3.98 -28.07
CA ASN A 280 -4.03 -5.18 -28.24
C ASN A 280 -4.52 -5.18 -29.70
N LEU A 281 -3.87 -5.98 -30.52
CA LEU A 281 -4.36 -6.39 -31.85
C LEU A 281 -5.33 -7.56 -31.71
#